data_af82e59bffb55ca8fd63044770f741e1
#
_entry.id   af82e59bffb55ca8fd63044770f741e1
#
_cell.length_a   1.000
_cell.length_b   1.000
_cell.length_c   1.000
_cell.angle_alpha   90.00
_cell.angle_beta   90.00
_cell.angle_gamma   90.00
#
_symmetry.space_group_name_H-M   'P 1'
#
loop_
_entity.id
_entity.type
_entity.pdbx_description
1 polymer ?
#
loop_
_entity_poly.entity_id
_entity_poly.type
_entity_poly.pdbx_seq_one_letter_code
_entity_poly.pdbx_strand_id
1 'polypeptide(L)'
;MAGYLRKLISLENALKNAINDLKDEGLKEATGKSASHFRKCTDLNNKDNNIHHKDSIEIDKYCLKKGYGNPMLIAHESILEAERIKLNKYEDASNTLINIGAKIGRLMETTQKAIEDESDQGKKLSQREKQSIHKSIDEVEEKILQLKVIVDKN
;
A
#
# COMPACT_ATOMS: atom_id res chain seq x y z
N MET A 1 3.92 25.44 -3.41
CA MET A 1 3.06 24.27 -3.57
C MET A 1 3.66 22.93 -3.07
N ALA A 2 4.93 22.88 -2.69
CA ALA A 2 5.56 21.64 -2.16
C ALA A 2 5.07 21.18 -0.77
N GLY A 3 4.37 22.03 -0.02
CA GLY A 3 3.88 21.70 1.32
C GLY A 3 2.61 20.85 1.37
N TYR A 4 1.82 20.82 0.30
CA TYR A 4 0.54 20.09 0.27
C TYR A 4 0.70 18.60 0.00
N LEU A 5 1.65 18.20 -0.84
CA LEU A 5 1.91 16.79 -1.18
C LEU A 5 2.51 16.00 0.00
N ARG A 6 3.35 16.65 0.84
CA ARG A 6 3.91 16.00 2.03
C ARG A 6 2.89 15.61 3.10
N LYS A 7 1.71 16.26 3.12
CA LYS A 7 0.60 15.94 4.04
C LYS A 7 -0.27 14.78 3.55
N LEU A 8 -0.21 14.41 2.27
CA LEU A 8 -1.01 13.32 1.71
C LEU A 8 -0.54 11.93 2.13
N ILE A 9 0.74 11.79 2.52
CA ILE A 9 1.36 10.51 2.90
C ILE A 9 1.58 10.43 4.42
N SER A 10 0.62 10.86 5.23
CA SER A 10 0.68 10.64 6.68
C SER A 10 -0.39 9.65 7.12
N LEU A 11 -0.10 8.89 8.17
CA LEU A 11 -1.06 7.96 8.79
C LEU A 11 -2.33 8.70 9.25
N GLU A 12 -2.17 9.93 9.76
CA GLU A 12 -3.28 10.77 10.21
C GLU A 12 -4.19 11.18 9.04
N ASN A 13 -3.62 11.49 7.87
CA ASN A 13 -4.41 11.81 6.68
C ASN A 13 -5.10 10.58 6.10
N ALA A 14 -4.42 9.44 6.06
CA ALA A 14 -5.03 8.18 5.66
C ALA A 14 -6.20 7.80 6.58
N LEU A 15 -6.01 7.94 7.88
CA LEU A 15 -7.07 7.73 8.87
C LEU A 15 -8.23 8.72 8.67
N LYS A 16 -7.94 9.99 8.38
CA LYS A 16 -8.95 11.02 8.12
C LYS A 16 -9.81 10.68 6.90
N ASN A 17 -9.19 10.19 5.84
CA ASN A 17 -9.89 9.71 4.65
C ASN A 17 -10.77 8.50 4.99
N ALA A 18 -10.23 7.50 5.68
CA ALA A 18 -11.00 6.34 6.13
C ALA A 18 -12.21 6.72 7.02
N ILE A 19 -12.05 7.71 7.91
CA ILE A 19 -13.17 8.25 8.73
C ILE A 19 -14.25 8.85 7.84
N ASN A 20 -13.87 9.60 6.79
CA ASN A 20 -14.83 10.24 5.89
C ASN A 20 -15.57 9.20 5.03
N ASP A 21 -14.90 8.15 4.60
CA ASP A 21 -15.46 7.11 3.75
C ASP A 21 -16.37 6.16 4.55
N LEU A 22 -15.94 5.70 5.72
CA LEU A 22 -16.65 4.71 6.55
C LEU A 22 -17.71 5.33 7.47
N LYS A 23 -17.54 6.60 7.82
CA LYS A 23 -18.37 7.30 8.82
C LYS A 23 -18.38 6.59 10.19
N ASP A 24 -19.28 7.01 11.09
CA ASP A 24 -19.34 6.45 12.45
C ASP A 24 -19.79 4.98 12.47
N GLU A 25 -20.74 4.63 11.62
CA GLU A 25 -21.30 3.26 11.55
C GLU A 25 -20.26 2.25 11.07
N GLY A 26 -19.57 2.52 9.96
CA GLY A 26 -18.55 1.62 9.42
C GLY A 26 -17.36 1.46 10.37
N LEU A 27 -16.94 2.53 11.05
CA LEU A 27 -15.86 2.46 12.04
C LEU A 27 -16.24 1.63 13.26
N LYS A 28 -17.49 1.78 13.77
CA LYS A 28 -18.00 0.96 14.85
C LYS A 28 -18.11 -0.51 14.48
N GLU A 29 -18.57 -0.79 13.26
CA GLU A 29 -18.66 -2.17 12.75
C GLU A 29 -17.27 -2.80 12.59
N ALA A 30 -16.29 -2.04 12.09
CA ALA A 30 -14.93 -2.53 11.89
C ALA A 30 -14.17 -2.75 13.21
N THR A 31 -14.27 -1.81 14.16
CA THR A 31 -13.34 -1.72 15.31
C THR A 31 -14.04 -1.73 16.67
N GLY A 32 -15.36 -1.58 16.72
CA GLY A 32 -16.11 -1.34 17.95
C GLY A 32 -15.97 0.09 18.50
N LYS A 33 -15.26 0.99 17.84
CA LYS A 33 -14.96 2.35 18.29
C LYS A 33 -15.61 3.40 17.42
N SER A 34 -15.93 4.57 18.02
CA SER A 34 -16.60 5.67 17.30
C SER A 34 -15.66 6.49 16.42
N ALA A 35 -16.21 7.19 15.43
CA ALA A 35 -15.47 8.17 14.63
C ALA A 35 -14.84 9.28 15.49
N SER A 36 -15.49 9.66 16.61
CA SER A 36 -14.95 10.64 17.55
C SER A 36 -13.63 10.18 18.19
N HIS A 37 -13.51 8.87 18.50
CA HIS A 37 -12.26 8.29 18.99
C HIS A 37 -11.14 8.46 17.94
N PHE A 38 -11.40 8.08 16.69
CA PHE A 38 -10.40 8.15 15.64
C PHE A 38 -10.07 9.58 15.20
N ARG A 39 -11.00 10.54 15.27
CA ARG A 39 -10.70 11.97 15.04
C ARG A 39 -9.66 12.51 16.01
N LYS A 40 -9.65 12.05 17.26
CA LYS A 40 -8.58 12.42 18.22
C LYS A 40 -7.22 11.88 17.79
N CYS A 41 -7.19 10.71 17.16
CA CYS A 41 -5.95 10.12 16.61
C CYS A 41 -5.44 10.83 15.35
N THR A 42 -6.26 11.67 14.69
CA THR A 42 -5.82 12.46 13.52
C THR A 42 -5.35 13.88 13.90
N ASP A 43 -5.42 14.26 15.15
CA ASP A 43 -4.96 15.56 15.63
C ASP A 43 -3.46 15.54 15.89
N LEU A 44 -2.69 16.19 15.03
CA LEU A 44 -1.22 16.28 15.10
C LEU A 44 -0.73 17.00 16.38
N ASN A 45 -1.58 17.78 17.03
CA ASN A 45 -1.25 18.46 18.29
C ASN A 45 -1.46 17.56 19.51
N ASN A 46 -2.19 16.46 19.36
CA ASN A 46 -2.52 15.54 20.42
C ASN A 46 -1.64 14.28 20.34
N LYS A 47 -0.44 14.37 20.93
CA LYS A 47 0.56 13.28 20.89
C LYS A 47 0.18 12.04 21.70
N ASP A 48 -0.84 12.16 22.56
CA ASP A 48 -1.25 11.08 23.48
C ASP A 48 -2.25 10.12 22.84
N ASN A 49 -2.86 10.51 21.70
CA ASN A 49 -3.84 9.69 21.02
C ASN A 49 -3.28 9.15 19.69
N ASN A 50 -2.80 7.93 19.73
CA ASN A 50 -2.37 7.20 18.54
C ASN A 50 -3.37 6.09 18.19
N ILE A 51 -3.51 5.80 16.90
CA ILE A 51 -4.27 4.63 16.46
C ILE A 51 -3.52 3.35 16.84
N HIS A 52 -4.23 2.38 17.42
CA HIS A 52 -3.66 1.06 17.61
C HIS A 52 -3.48 0.33 16.27
N HIS A 53 -2.37 -0.36 16.11
CA HIS A 53 -2.07 -1.10 14.87
C HIS A 53 -3.17 -2.10 14.49
N LYS A 54 -3.78 -2.76 15.48
CA LYS A 54 -4.91 -3.66 15.24
C LYS A 54 -6.12 -2.93 14.67
N ASP A 55 -6.42 -1.74 15.16
CA ASP A 55 -7.54 -0.95 14.64
C ASP A 55 -7.29 -0.50 13.18
N SER A 56 -6.05 -0.15 12.83
CA SER A 56 -5.71 0.20 11.45
C SER A 56 -5.91 -0.96 10.49
N ILE A 57 -5.59 -2.19 10.91
CA ILE A 57 -5.85 -3.41 10.12
C ILE A 57 -7.36 -3.64 9.95
N GLU A 58 -8.16 -3.53 11.01
CA GLU A 58 -9.61 -3.73 10.90
C GLU A 58 -10.29 -2.65 10.05
N ILE A 59 -9.81 -1.39 10.11
CA ILE A 59 -10.26 -0.31 9.22
C ILE A 59 -9.95 -0.66 7.77
N ASP A 60 -8.74 -1.05 7.44
CA ASP A 60 -8.36 -1.43 6.07
C ASP A 60 -9.15 -2.63 5.55
N LYS A 61 -9.35 -3.67 6.38
CA LYS A 61 -10.20 -4.82 6.03
C LYS A 61 -11.63 -4.41 5.69
N TYR A 62 -12.18 -3.45 6.43
CA TYR A 62 -13.53 -2.95 6.19
C TYR A 62 -13.58 -2.05 4.96
N CYS A 63 -12.58 -1.18 4.76
CA CYS A 63 -12.42 -0.38 3.55
C CYS A 63 -12.36 -1.26 2.29
N LEU A 64 -11.58 -2.33 2.31
CA LEU A 64 -11.50 -3.31 1.21
C LEU A 64 -12.87 -3.93 0.89
N LYS A 65 -13.63 -4.33 1.90
CA LYS A 65 -15.00 -4.88 1.71
C LYS A 65 -15.95 -3.88 1.06
N LYS A 66 -15.74 -2.58 1.27
CA LYS A 66 -16.55 -1.50 0.70
C LYS A 66 -16.00 -0.93 -0.62
N GLY A 67 -14.87 -1.43 -1.11
CA GLY A 67 -14.25 -0.96 -2.34
C GLY A 67 -13.44 0.34 -2.20
N TYR A 68 -13.11 0.76 -0.98
CA TYR A 68 -12.32 1.97 -0.71
C TYR A 68 -10.79 1.72 -0.64
N GLY A 69 -10.35 0.48 -0.91
CA GLY A 69 -8.94 0.10 -0.81
C GLY A 69 -8.47 -0.09 0.63
N ASN A 70 -7.18 0.10 0.85
CA ASN A 70 -6.50 -0.11 2.13
C ASN A 70 -5.64 1.11 2.52
N PRO A 71 -6.28 2.23 2.88
CA PRO A 71 -5.62 3.53 3.05
C PRO A 71 -4.51 3.53 4.11
N MET A 72 -4.67 2.80 5.22
CA MET A 72 -3.67 2.76 6.30
C MET A 72 -2.41 2.02 5.87
N LEU A 73 -2.57 0.88 5.18
CA LEU A 73 -1.45 0.10 4.65
C LEU A 73 -0.66 0.91 3.62
N ILE A 74 -1.34 1.55 2.66
CA ILE A 74 -0.72 2.39 1.62
C ILE A 74 0.10 3.52 2.26
N ALA A 75 -0.43 4.18 3.28
CA ALA A 75 0.28 5.25 3.99
C ALA A 75 1.52 4.70 4.73
N HIS A 76 1.39 3.55 5.40
CA HIS A 76 2.50 2.90 6.09
C HIS A 76 3.63 2.53 5.13
N GLU A 77 3.30 1.86 4.02
CA GLU A 77 4.27 1.48 2.98
C GLU A 77 4.97 2.70 2.38
N SER A 78 4.22 3.77 2.07
CA SER A 78 4.78 5.02 1.55
C SER A 78 5.76 5.69 2.52
N ILE A 79 5.47 5.66 3.82
CA ILE A 79 6.37 6.20 4.87
C ILE A 79 7.66 5.38 4.94
N LEU A 80 7.57 4.05 4.94
CA LEU A 80 8.73 3.17 4.97
C LEU A 80 9.58 3.32 3.71
N GLU A 81 8.95 3.43 2.55
CA GLU A 81 9.67 3.62 1.29
C GLU A 81 10.38 4.97 1.22
N ALA A 82 9.76 6.03 1.74
CA ALA A 82 10.42 7.33 1.88
C ALA A 82 11.70 7.23 2.73
N GLU A 83 11.71 6.39 3.77
CA GLU A 83 12.89 6.16 4.59
C GLU A 83 13.94 5.31 3.87
N ARG A 84 13.53 4.25 3.16
CA ARG A 84 14.44 3.44 2.31
C ARG A 84 15.16 4.31 1.27
N ILE A 85 14.45 5.24 0.62
CA ILE A 85 15.04 6.15 -0.37
C ILE A 85 16.06 7.10 0.26
N LYS A 86 15.87 7.53 1.52
CA LYS A 86 16.88 8.32 2.23
C LYS A 86 18.13 7.52 2.53
N LEU A 87 17.99 6.23 2.83
CA LEU A 87 19.09 5.34 3.15
C LEU A 87 19.84 4.85 1.91
N ASN A 88 19.16 4.70 0.77
CA ASN A 88 19.75 4.29 -0.50
C ASN A 88 20.12 5.51 -1.35
N LYS A 89 21.33 5.54 -1.90
CA LYS A 89 21.73 6.55 -2.88
C LYS A 89 20.79 6.49 -4.09
N TYR A 90 20.17 7.61 -4.39
CA TYR A 90 19.10 7.86 -5.37
C TYR A 90 19.26 7.10 -6.70
N GLU A 91 18.31 6.23 -7.01
CA GLU A 91 17.87 6.04 -8.40
C GLU A 91 17.04 7.27 -8.79
N ASP A 92 17.27 7.85 -9.97
CA ASP A 92 16.40 8.89 -10.50
C ASP A 92 15.07 8.28 -11.01
N ALA A 93 14.07 9.12 -11.28
CA ALA A 93 12.75 8.66 -11.73
C ALA A 93 12.85 7.86 -13.05
N SER A 94 13.77 8.25 -13.95
CA SER A 94 13.95 7.57 -15.24
C SER A 94 14.51 6.16 -15.07
N ASN A 95 15.52 5.99 -14.23
CA ASN A 95 16.08 4.66 -13.93
C ASN A 95 15.06 3.79 -13.19
N THR A 96 14.30 4.36 -12.27
CA THR A 96 13.22 3.64 -11.58
C THR A 96 12.15 3.17 -12.57
N LEU A 97 11.76 3.99 -13.53
CA LEU A 97 10.79 3.62 -14.57
C LEU A 97 11.31 2.49 -15.48
N ILE A 98 12.58 2.54 -15.89
CA ILE A 98 13.21 1.46 -16.66
C ILE A 98 13.20 0.16 -15.85
N ASN A 99 13.53 0.23 -14.56
CA ASN A 99 13.52 -0.94 -13.68
C ASN A 99 12.11 -1.52 -13.49
N ILE A 100 11.07 -0.70 -13.44
CA ILE A 100 9.66 -1.15 -13.44
C ILE A 100 9.38 -1.95 -14.71
N GLY A 101 9.77 -1.45 -15.89
CA GLY A 101 9.60 -2.17 -17.15
C GLY A 101 10.27 -3.54 -17.16
N ALA A 102 11.51 -3.63 -16.67
CA ALA A 102 12.24 -4.89 -16.55
C ALA A 102 11.56 -5.88 -15.57
N LYS A 103 11.03 -5.40 -14.44
CA LYS A 103 10.32 -6.24 -13.47
C LYS A 103 8.96 -6.73 -14.02
N ILE A 104 8.23 -5.88 -14.74
CA ILE A 104 7.00 -6.28 -15.44
C ILE A 104 7.32 -7.37 -16.48
N GLY A 105 8.39 -7.23 -17.25
CA GLY A 105 8.81 -8.26 -18.22
C GLY A 105 9.06 -9.62 -17.54
N ARG A 106 9.74 -9.64 -16.39
CA ARG A 106 9.95 -10.87 -15.60
C ARG A 106 8.64 -11.45 -15.05
N LEU A 107 7.74 -10.60 -14.57
CA LEU A 107 6.43 -11.04 -14.11
C LEU A 107 5.64 -11.71 -15.23
N MET A 108 5.64 -11.12 -16.43
CA MET A 108 4.99 -11.69 -17.61
C MET A 108 5.59 -13.05 -17.97
N GLU A 109 6.93 -13.16 -18.03
CA GLU A 109 7.64 -14.41 -18.33
C GLU A 109 7.35 -15.49 -17.29
N THR A 110 7.41 -15.16 -15.99
CA THR A 110 7.13 -16.09 -14.89
C THR A 110 5.70 -16.61 -14.95
N THR A 111 4.74 -15.70 -15.22
CA THR A 111 3.33 -16.05 -15.31
C THR A 111 3.05 -16.89 -16.56
N GLN A 112 3.64 -16.55 -17.70
CA GLN A 112 3.47 -17.29 -18.93
C GLN A 112 4.01 -18.71 -18.80
N LYS A 113 5.22 -18.90 -18.27
CA LYS A 113 5.78 -20.24 -18.01
C LYS A 113 4.88 -21.07 -17.11
N ALA A 114 4.38 -20.50 -16.04
CA ALA A 114 3.49 -21.19 -15.12
C ALA A 114 2.17 -21.64 -15.77
N ILE A 115 1.66 -20.88 -16.75
CA ILE A 115 0.45 -21.21 -17.51
C ILE A 115 0.75 -22.24 -18.61
N GLU A 116 1.89 -22.14 -19.29
CA GLU A 116 2.27 -23.07 -20.38
C GLU A 116 2.52 -24.48 -19.86
N ASP A 117 3.14 -24.63 -18.69
CA ASP A 117 3.37 -25.94 -18.04
C ASP A 117 2.05 -26.63 -17.64
N GLU A 118 0.92 -25.90 -17.59
CA GLU A 118 -0.41 -26.42 -17.30
C GLU A 118 -1.15 -26.99 -18.53
N SER A 119 -0.65 -26.74 -19.75
CA SER A 119 -1.39 -27.00 -21.00
C SER A 119 -1.75 -28.48 -21.24
N ASP A 120 -1.11 -29.42 -20.56
CA ASP A 120 -1.33 -30.86 -20.77
C ASP A 120 -2.43 -31.50 -19.92
N GLN A 121 -2.97 -30.87 -18.86
CA GLN A 121 -4.00 -31.48 -18.01
C GLN A 121 -5.01 -30.55 -17.32
N GLY A 122 -5.11 -29.28 -17.65
CA GLY A 122 -6.08 -28.35 -17.01
C GLY A 122 -5.86 -28.17 -15.50
N LYS A 123 -4.62 -28.25 -15.05
CA LYS A 123 -4.25 -28.22 -13.63
C LYS A 123 -4.15 -26.80 -13.10
N LYS A 124 -4.56 -26.65 -11.84
CA LYS A 124 -4.37 -25.43 -11.05
C LYS A 124 -2.88 -25.19 -10.81
N LEU A 125 -2.43 -23.91 -10.84
CA LEU A 125 -1.09 -23.50 -10.46
C LEU A 125 -0.63 -24.18 -9.17
N SER A 126 0.57 -24.75 -9.18
CA SER A 126 1.20 -25.32 -7.98
C SER A 126 1.48 -24.22 -6.95
N GLN A 127 1.65 -24.60 -5.68
CA GLN A 127 2.02 -23.67 -4.62
C GLN A 127 3.34 -22.93 -4.92
N ARG A 128 4.30 -23.62 -5.55
CA ARG A 128 5.60 -23.04 -5.91
C ARG A 128 5.47 -21.97 -7.01
N GLU A 129 4.64 -22.23 -8.02
CA GLU A 129 4.37 -21.28 -9.11
C GLU A 129 3.63 -20.06 -8.58
N LYS A 130 2.61 -20.24 -7.73
CA LYS A 130 1.92 -19.14 -7.05
C LYS A 130 2.89 -18.27 -6.26
N GLN A 131 3.77 -18.87 -5.47
CA GLN A 131 4.78 -18.14 -4.69
C GLN A 131 5.76 -17.38 -5.60
N SER A 132 6.16 -17.97 -6.74
CA SER A 132 7.03 -17.32 -7.70
C SER A 132 6.37 -16.11 -8.36
N ILE A 133 5.09 -16.24 -8.74
CA ILE A 133 4.30 -15.15 -9.32
C ILE A 133 4.12 -14.04 -8.27
N HIS A 134 3.72 -14.37 -7.03
CA HIS A 134 3.57 -13.40 -5.95
C HIS A 134 4.87 -12.64 -5.69
N LYS A 135 6.01 -13.32 -5.62
CA LYS A 135 7.30 -12.67 -5.45
C LYS A 135 7.60 -11.68 -6.59
N SER A 136 7.27 -12.03 -7.84
CA SER A 136 7.46 -11.15 -8.98
C SER A 136 6.51 -9.95 -8.95
N ILE A 137 5.30 -10.11 -8.42
CA ILE A 137 4.35 -9.01 -8.18
C ILE A 137 4.91 -8.07 -7.12
N ASP A 138 5.34 -8.59 -5.96
CA ASP A 138 5.92 -7.80 -4.87
C ASP A 138 7.10 -6.93 -5.35
N GLU A 139 7.95 -7.49 -6.22
CA GLU A 139 9.07 -6.76 -6.82
C GLU A 139 8.63 -5.59 -7.72
N VAL A 140 7.52 -5.73 -8.45
CA VAL A 140 6.94 -4.64 -9.26
C VAL A 140 6.32 -3.57 -8.35
N GLU A 141 5.55 -3.99 -7.35
CA GLU A 141 4.89 -3.10 -6.39
C GLU A 141 5.91 -2.25 -5.63
N GLU A 142 7.02 -2.86 -5.18
CA GLU A 142 8.11 -2.14 -4.52
C GLU A 142 8.68 -1.01 -5.41
N LYS A 143 8.90 -1.27 -6.69
CA LYS A 143 9.42 -0.25 -7.62
C LYS A 143 8.40 0.83 -7.98
N ILE A 144 7.11 0.48 -8.07
CA ILE A 144 6.03 1.46 -8.26
C ILE A 144 5.93 2.38 -7.04
N LEU A 145 6.03 1.82 -5.83
CA LEU A 145 6.01 2.60 -4.60
C LEU A 145 7.20 3.56 -4.53
N GLN A 146 8.39 3.08 -4.92
CA GLN A 146 9.60 3.90 -5.03
C GLN A 146 9.41 5.07 -5.99
N LEU A 147 8.83 4.83 -7.18
CA LEU A 147 8.56 5.89 -8.16
C LEU A 147 7.58 6.94 -7.60
N LYS A 148 6.50 6.51 -6.94
CA LYS A 148 5.55 7.44 -6.29
C LYS A 148 6.27 8.40 -5.33
N VAL A 149 7.13 7.87 -4.45
CA VAL A 149 7.88 8.69 -3.49
C VAL A 149 8.84 9.65 -4.18
N ILE A 150 9.49 9.24 -5.28
CA ILE A 150 10.38 10.11 -6.06
C ILE A 150 9.59 11.27 -6.67
N VAL A 151 8.42 10.97 -7.27
CA VAL A 151 7.55 11.98 -7.89
C VAL A 151 7.01 12.96 -6.85
N ASP A 152 6.63 12.48 -5.67
CA ASP A 152 6.08 13.32 -4.59
C ASP A 152 7.15 14.23 -3.94
N LYS A 153 8.44 13.92 -4.15
CA LYS A 153 9.56 14.73 -3.63
C LYS A 153 9.98 15.89 -4.54
N ASN A 154 9.68 15.82 -5.82
CA ASN A 154 10.00 16.84 -6.82
C ASN A 154 8.83 17.82 -7.01
#